data_0b5e3fd7851b0ea5c77eaeecc09e51e8
#
_entry.id   0b5e3fd7851b0ea5c77eaeecc09e51e8
#
_cell.length_a   1.000
_cell.length_b   1.000
_cell.length_c   1.000
_cell.angle_alpha   90.00
_cell.angle_beta   90.00
_cell.angle_gamma   90.00
#
_symmetry.space_group_name_H-M   'P 1'
#
loop_
_entity.id
_entity.type
_entity.pdbx_description
1 polymer ?
#
loop_
_entity_poly.entity_id
_entity_poly.type
_entity_poly.pdbx_seq_one_letter_code
_entity_poly.pdbx_strand_id
1 'polypeptide(L)'
;NLDVSRAVKRHDANNVCIHGGPSTPNYEQACRDFMQRHPSVDLAVHGEGELTTAEVLARIRRDERACLVFDDGLDALEGITFRRGDGELVRTAPRLRMREPDIIPSPYAEGVFDAYEGRVEAAIVETNRGCPFKCTFCDWGSATNQKVTRFEMDRVRGEIEWIGRNRVGVLWIADANFGMLKRDLEIAEWIVEVRRRHGFPREVVVNYTKNANERLARIIKVFSDGGIISQGIISIQTSDEETLKVIDRENIKTEKYDELIEIFSGLGLPLSTDLMIGLPGITPAAFDRDLQRYFDADVAVKAYPTQLLPNSPMAHPAYIEKYRIRADADGYLLSCSSYSESELEQMKAIYQAFTAADGYSALRYVLRFVQWEYKVGAVGILHDLLELVQAEPDRLPAVTWVLRFFNREKIMPGGWRAFYDQVSRFLVQRYAVRADSALEVVLAVNEAVMPDEARDYPLTLELAHDFAVYFAEHNRLGVDVVRPLSEYRPSSLTISDPNNIRMIDIEHQQYDSHQYFWELHSSICRPQSIAGEASEPVETALAS
;
A
#
# COMPACT_ATOMS: atom_id res chain seq x y z
N ASN A 1 -15.04 -14.41 9.05
CA ASN A 1 -16.28 -14.06 9.78
C ASN A 1 -17.39 -15.09 9.58
N LEU A 2 -17.65 -15.59 8.35
CA LEU A 2 -18.70 -16.61 8.10
C LEU A 2 -18.44 -17.93 8.84
N ASP A 3 -17.18 -18.36 8.94
CA ASP A 3 -16.80 -19.54 9.72
C ASP A 3 -17.09 -19.36 11.23
N VAL A 4 -16.84 -18.16 11.73
CA VAL A 4 -17.16 -17.79 13.12
C VAL A 4 -18.67 -17.89 13.33
N SER A 5 -19.49 -17.29 12.47
CA SER A 5 -20.95 -17.37 12.57
C SER A 5 -21.45 -18.82 12.48
N ARG A 6 -20.88 -19.63 11.59
CA ARG A 6 -21.20 -21.07 11.52
C ARG A 6 -20.82 -21.81 12.81
N ALA A 7 -19.66 -21.48 13.40
CA ALA A 7 -19.23 -22.08 14.65
C ALA A 7 -20.14 -21.66 15.82
N VAL A 8 -20.49 -20.38 15.90
CA VAL A 8 -21.42 -19.82 16.91
C VAL A 8 -22.79 -20.53 16.82
N LYS A 9 -23.35 -20.66 15.60
CA LYS A 9 -24.64 -21.36 15.40
C LYS A 9 -24.56 -22.86 15.69
N ARG A 10 -23.42 -23.52 15.46
CA ARG A 10 -23.22 -24.92 15.86
C ARG A 10 -23.17 -25.10 17.37
N HIS A 11 -22.59 -24.11 18.09
CA HIS A 11 -22.54 -24.13 19.55
C HIS A 11 -23.93 -23.92 20.17
N ASP A 12 -24.65 -22.91 19.68
CA ASP A 12 -26.04 -22.64 20.05
C ASP A 12 -26.77 -21.99 18.86
N ALA A 13 -27.75 -22.69 18.30
CA ALA A 13 -28.54 -22.23 17.15
C ALA A 13 -29.35 -20.97 17.46
N ASN A 14 -29.59 -20.67 18.74
CA ASN A 14 -30.34 -19.50 19.19
C ASN A 14 -29.51 -18.22 19.27
N ASN A 15 -28.19 -18.30 19.08
CA ASN A 15 -27.36 -17.09 18.98
C ASN A 15 -27.74 -16.29 17.73
N VAL A 16 -27.76 -14.96 17.87
CA VAL A 16 -28.02 -14.05 16.75
C VAL A 16 -26.69 -13.64 16.12
N CYS A 17 -26.56 -13.84 14.81
CA CYS A 17 -25.40 -13.45 14.03
C CYS A 17 -25.75 -12.27 13.11
N ILE A 18 -25.16 -11.10 13.40
CA ILE A 18 -25.32 -9.86 12.64
C ILE A 18 -24.05 -9.63 11.82
N HIS A 19 -24.21 -9.37 10.52
CA HIS A 19 -23.13 -9.03 9.60
C HIS A 19 -23.30 -7.61 9.08
N GLY A 20 -22.18 -6.94 8.81
CA GLY A 20 -22.13 -5.59 8.23
C GLY A 20 -20.75 -5.30 7.67
N GLY A 21 -20.55 -4.07 7.25
CA GLY A 21 -19.30 -3.60 6.68
C GLY A 21 -19.11 -3.97 5.21
N PRO A 22 -17.93 -3.67 4.61
CA PRO A 22 -17.73 -3.69 3.16
C PRO A 22 -17.83 -5.07 2.52
N SER A 23 -17.66 -6.15 3.30
CA SER A 23 -17.81 -7.53 2.79
C SER A 23 -19.24 -8.05 2.79
N THR A 24 -20.20 -7.29 3.35
CA THR A 24 -21.62 -7.66 3.35
C THR A 24 -22.30 -7.00 2.14
N PRO A 25 -22.80 -7.77 1.15
CA PRO A 25 -23.36 -7.19 -0.06
C PRO A 25 -24.54 -6.26 0.21
N ASN A 26 -24.51 -5.07 -0.39
CA ASN A 26 -25.57 -4.07 -0.27
C ASN A 26 -26.53 -4.07 -1.48
N TYR A 27 -26.12 -4.52 -2.66
CA TYR A 27 -27.06 -4.72 -3.78
C TYR A 27 -28.09 -5.77 -3.41
N GLU A 28 -29.37 -5.49 -3.66
CA GLU A 28 -30.49 -6.30 -3.15
C GLU A 28 -30.37 -7.77 -3.50
N GLN A 29 -30.20 -8.11 -4.78
CA GLN A 29 -30.10 -9.51 -5.20
C GLN A 29 -28.85 -10.18 -4.62
N ALA A 30 -27.70 -9.50 -4.65
CA ALA A 30 -26.45 -10.03 -4.09
C ALA A 30 -26.56 -10.30 -2.58
N CYS A 31 -27.25 -9.42 -1.83
CA CYS A 31 -27.50 -9.63 -0.41
C CYS A 31 -28.44 -10.82 -0.16
N ARG A 32 -29.51 -10.94 -0.94
CA ARG A 32 -30.40 -12.10 -0.86
C ARG A 32 -29.67 -13.42 -1.12
N ASP A 33 -28.89 -13.48 -2.19
CA ASP A 33 -28.06 -14.64 -2.55
C ASP A 33 -27.03 -14.97 -1.47
N PHE A 34 -26.39 -13.94 -0.89
CA PHE A 34 -25.46 -14.07 0.22
C PHE A 34 -26.12 -14.69 1.44
N MET A 35 -27.25 -14.16 1.88
CA MET A 35 -27.95 -14.67 3.05
C MET A 35 -28.57 -16.07 2.82
N GLN A 36 -29.02 -16.38 1.59
CA GLN A 36 -29.49 -17.73 1.25
C GLN A 36 -28.37 -18.76 1.31
N ARG A 37 -27.19 -18.44 0.78
CA ARG A 37 -26.01 -19.31 0.86
C ARG A 37 -25.43 -19.45 2.27
N HIS A 38 -25.71 -18.48 3.14
CA HIS A 38 -25.17 -18.42 4.50
C HIS A 38 -26.29 -18.34 5.55
N PRO A 39 -27.01 -19.46 5.82
CA PRO A 39 -28.14 -19.48 6.77
C PRO A 39 -27.72 -19.18 8.22
N SER A 40 -26.42 -19.17 8.54
CA SER A 40 -25.89 -18.72 9.83
C SER A 40 -25.92 -17.20 10.02
N VAL A 41 -26.24 -16.43 8.99
CA VAL A 41 -26.42 -14.97 9.07
C VAL A 41 -27.90 -14.67 9.25
N ASP A 42 -28.26 -14.10 10.38
CA ASP A 42 -29.64 -13.75 10.70
C ASP A 42 -30.03 -12.37 10.17
N LEU A 43 -29.05 -11.42 10.19
CA LEU A 43 -29.28 -10.04 9.81
C LEU A 43 -28.02 -9.44 9.15
N ALA A 44 -28.23 -8.68 8.07
CA ALA A 44 -27.23 -7.88 7.40
C ALA A 44 -27.54 -6.40 7.59
N VAL A 45 -26.52 -5.61 8.03
CA VAL A 45 -26.57 -4.16 8.19
C VAL A 45 -25.94 -3.52 6.96
N HIS A 46 -26.58 -2.50 6.39
CA HIS A 46 -26.17 -1.80 5.18
C HIS A 46 -25.75 -0.35 5.45
N GLY A 47 -24.74 0.10 4.75
CA GLY A 47 -24.22 1.48 4.86
C GLY A 47 -23.45 1.74 6.17
N GLU A 48 -23.61 2.93 6.72
CA GLU A 48 -23.04 3.31 8.02
C GLU A 48 -23.76 2.54 9.14
N GLY A 49 -23.02 1.68 9.84
CA GLY A 49 -23.59 0.66 10.70
C GLY A 49 -23.87 1.07 12.13
N GLU A 50 -23.33 2.18 12.61
CA GLU A 50 -23.29 2.52 14.05
C GLU A 50 -24.70 2.66 14.64
N LEU A 51 -25.51 3.55 14.09
CA LEU A 51 -26.88 3.76 14.56
C LEU A 51 -27.77 2.55 14.27
N THR A 52 -27.68 2.00 13.07
CA THR A 52 -28.46 0.83 12.68
C THR A 52 -28.17 -0.35 13.61
N THR A 53 -26.89 -0.62 13.92
CA THR A 53 -26.52 -1.69 14.85
C THR A 53 -27.04 -1.44 16.26
N ALA A 54 -26.94 -0.20 16.75
CA ALA A 54 -27.48 0.14 18.07
C ALA A 54 -29.00 -0.09 18.13
N GLU A 55 -29.74 0.33 17.12
CA GLU A 55 -31.19 0.10 17.04
C GLU A 55 -31.54 -1.40 16.92
N VAL A 56 -30.78 -2.16 16.15
CA VAL A 56 -30.95 -3.62 16.03
C VAL A 56 -30.68 -4.31 17.38
N LEU A 57 -29.59 -3.93 18.07
CA LEU A 57 -29.28 -4.49 19.39
C LEU A 57 -30.38 -4.20 20.43
N ALA A 58 -31.00 -3.02 20.36
CA ALA A 58 -32.13 -2.67 21.22
C ALA A 58 -33.40 -3.52 20.95
N ARG A 59 -33.46 -4.24 19.81
CA ARG A 59 -34.55 -5.14 19.44
C ARG A 59 -34.29 -6.61 19.76
N ILE A 60 -33.11 -6.94 20.32
CA ILE A 60 -32.79 -8.30 20.73
C ILE A 60 -33.33 -8.52 22.15
N ARG A 61 -34.12 -9.57 22.34
CA ARG A 61 -34.69 -9.97 23.62
C ARG A 61 -34.39 -11.44 23.89
N ARG A 62 -34.59 -11.84 25.14
CA ARG A 62 -34.68 -13.25 25.50
C ARG A 62 -36.14 -13.66 25.54
N ASP A 63 -36.45 -14.72 24.81
CA ASP A 63 -37.80 -15.35 24.88
C ASP A 63 -37.99 -16.13 26.20
N GLU A 64 -39.16 -16.78 26.35
CA GLU A 64 -39.49 -17.59 27.50
C GLU A 64 -38.55 -18.78 27.73
N ARG A 65 -37.79 -19.19 26.67
CA ARG A 65 -36.78 -20.25 26.72
C ARG A 65 -35.37 -19.74 26.90
N ALA A 66 -35.22 -18.44 27.23
CA ALA A 66 -33.96 -17.72 27.33
C ALA A 66 -33.15 -17.66 26.01
N CYS A 67 -33.76 -17.96 24.86
CA CYS A 67 -33.17 -17.80 23.54
C CYS A 67 -33.12 -16.32 23.14
N LEU A 68 -32.05 -15.91 22.43
CA LEU A 68 -31.98 -14.56 21.84
C LEU A 68 -32.86 -14.54 20.57
N VAL A 69 -33.81 -13.63 20.56
CA VAL A 69 -34.75 -13.42 19.44
C VAL A 69 -34.87 -11.91 19.14
N PHE A 70 -35.17 -11.58 17.90
CA PHE A 70 -35.59 -10.23 17.56
C PHE A 70 -37.09 -10.03 17.89
N ASP A 71 -37.45 -8.83 18.32
CA ASP A 71 -38.84 -8.44 18.45
C ASP A 71 -39.46 -8.11 17.06
N ASP A 72 -40.79 -7.91 17.04
CA ASP A 72 -41.55 -7.64 15.81
C ASP A 72 -41.26 -6.24 15.19
N GLY A 73 -40.35 -5.48 15.77
CA GLY A 73 -40.03 -4.09 15.34
C GLY A 73 -38.96 -3.96 14.28
N LEU A 74 -38.38 -5.05 13.79
CA LEU A 74 -37.29 -4.98 12.77
C LEU A 74 -37.77 -4.38 11.44
N ASP A 75 -39.01 -4.62 11.05
CA ASP A 75 -39.58 -4.07 9.81
C ASP A 75 -39.61 -2.53 9.76
N ALA A 76 -39.59 -1.89 10.91
CA ALA A 76 -39.55 -0.43 11.05
C ALA A 76 -38.15 0.18 11.01
N LEU A 77 -37.10 -0.64 11.09
CA LEU A 77 -35.73 -0.16 11.01
C LEU A 77 -35.30 0.03 9.55
N GLU A 78 -34.49 1.05 9.30
CA GLU A 78 -33.91 1.30 7.99
C GLU A 78 -32.51 0.67 7.87
N GLY A 79 -32.12 0.26 6.66
CA GLY A 79 -30.77 -0.17 6.34
C GLY A 79 -30.43 -1.59 6.76
N ILE A 80 -31.40 -2.51 6.81
CA ILE A 80 -31.17 -3.91 7.15
C ILE A 80 -31.79 -4.88 6.12
N THR A 81 -31.23 -6.08 6.08
CA THR A 81 -31.90 -7.27 5.52
C THR A 81 -31.86 -8.34 6.60
N PHE A 82 -32.98 -8.94 6.94
CA PHE A 82 -33.06 -9.92 8.01
C PHE A 82 -33.91 -11.12 7.62
N ARG A 83 -33.73 -12.23 8.34
CA ARG A 83 -34.48 -13.46 8.18
C ARG A 83 -35.60 -13.54 9.21
N ARG A 84 -36.85 -13.68 8.74
CA ARG A 84 -37.98 -13.98 9.63
C ARG A 84 -37.96 -15.43 10.10
N GLY A 85 -38.76 -15.73 11.12
CA GLY A 85 -38.86 -17.05 11.70
C GLY A 85 -39.35 -18.15 10.74
N ASP A 86 -40.05 -17.77 9.67
CA ASP A 86 -40.50 -18.66 8.57
C ASP A 86 -39.41 -18.85 7.48
N GLY A 87 -38.28 -18.17 7.60
CA GLY A 87 -37.17 -18.21 6.66
C GLY A 87 -37.21 -17.16 5.56
N GLU A 88 -38.26 -16.34 5.48
CA GLU A 88 -38.36 -15.23 4.53
C GLU A 88 -37.29 -14.21 4.77
N LEU A 89 -36.63 -13.70 3.68
CA LEU A 89 -35.69 -12.60 3.74
C LEU A 89 -36.40 -11.28 3.45
N VAL A 90 -36.42 -10.41 4.44
CA VAL A 90 -37.04 -9.08 4.37
C VAL A 90 -35.94 -8.02 4.27
N ARG A 91 -36.04 -7.15 3.26
CA ARG A 91 -35.21 -5.97 3.13
C ARG A 91 -35.99 -4.71 3.43
N THR A 92 -35.47 -3.89 4.33
CA THR A 92 -36.10 -2.62 4.70
C THR A 92 -35.63 -1.47 3.81
N ALA A 93 -36.22 -0.29 3.98
CA ALA A 93 -35.81 0.91 3.28
C ALA A 93 -34.33 1.24 3.56
N PRO A 94 -33.57 1.77 2.58
CA PRO A 94 -32.19 2.19 2.81
C PRO A 94 -32.13 3.34 3.81
N ARG A 95 -31.19 3.27 4.76
CA ARG A 95 -30.92 4.38 5.68
C ARG A 95 -30.12 5.48 4.97
N LEU A 96 -30.52 6.71 5.18
CA LEU A 96 -29.78 7.86 4.69
C LEU A 96 -28.44 7.99 5.46
N ARG A 97 -27.40 8.43 4.74
CA ARG A 97 -26.10 8.72 5.34
C ARG A 97 -26.20 9.78 6.45
N MET A 98 -25.41 9.55 7.46
CA MET A 98 -25.26 10.45 8.59
C MET A 98 -24.68 11.81 8.14
N ARG A 99 -25.36 12.89 8.47
CA ARG A 99 -24.91 14.26 8.14
C ARG A 99 -24.06 14.87 9.23
N GLU A 100 -24.29 14.48 10.46
CA GLU A 100 -23.65 14.96 11.69
C GLU A 100 -22.96 13.77 12.37
N PRO A 101 -21.70 13.44 12.01
CA PRO A 101 -21.05 12.25 12.51
C PRO A 101 -20.71 12.33 14.00
N ASP A 102 -20.74 13.52 14.62
CA ASP A 102 -20.47 13.73 16.05
C ASP A 102 -21.57 13.20 16.97
N ILE A 103 -22.73 12.78 16.43
CA ILE A 103 -23.72 12.02 17.23
C ILE A 103 -23.18 10.67 17.67
N ILE A 104 -22.15 10.13 17.02
CA ILE A 104 -21.43 8.94 17.47
C ILE A 104 -20.41 9.37 18.52
N PRO A 105 -20.48 8.86 19.77
CA PRO A 105 -19.52 9.21 20.78
C PRO A 105 -18.10 8.76 20.42
N SER A 106 -17.09 9.52 20.85
CA SER A 106 -15.69 9.14 20.66
C SER A 106 -15.30 8.05 21.65
N PRO A 107 -14.81 6.88 21.20
CA PRO A 107 -14.38 5.83 22.10
C PRO A 107 -13.19 6.25 22.98
N TYR A 108 -12.40 7.21 22.52
CA TYR A 108 -11.28 7.78 23.26
C TYR A 108 -11.75 8.71 24.38
N ALA A 109 -12.76 9.54 24.11
CA ALA A 109 -13.32 10.47 25.09
C ALA A 109 -14.21 9.79 26.13
N GLU A 110 -14.90 8.70 25.76
CA GLU A 110 -15.81 7.95 26.62
C GLU A 110 -15.11 6.92 27.52
N GLY A 111 -13.76 6.90 27.55
CA GLY A 111 -13.00 6.01 28.42
C GLY A 111 -13.03 4.53 28.02
N VAL A 112 -13.45 4.18 26.80
CA VAL A 112 -13.51 2.78 26.34
C VAL A 112 -12.15 2.09 26.42
N PHE A 113 -11.07 2.86 26.25
CA PHE A 113 -9.69 2.37 26.26
C PHE A 113 -8.97 2.54 27.61
N ASP A 114 -9.61 3.05 28.67
CA ASP A 114 -8.94 3.29 29.97
C ASP A 114 -8.36 2.00 30.56
N ALA A 115 -9.04 0.86 30.39
CA ALA A 115 -8.53 -0.44 30.82
C ALA A 115 -7.26 -0.90 30.06
N TYR A 116 -6.89 -0.22 28.96
CA TYR A 116 -5.75 -0.52 28.11
C TYR A 116 -4.67 0.57 28.16
N GLU A 117 -4.71 1.45 29.15
CA GLU A 117 -3.74 2.54 29.31
C GLU A 117 -2.30 2.01 29.23
N GLY A 118 -1.47 2.65 28.41
CA GLY A 118 -0.07 2.28 28.15
C GLY A 118 0.14 0.99 27.35
N ARG A 119 -0.92 0.34 26.85
CA ARG A 119 -0.86 -0.89 26.03
C ARG A 119 -1.37 -0.69 24.61
N VAL A 120 -1.87 0.50 24.27
CA VAL A 120 -2.31 0.83 22.92
C VAL A 120 -1.10 1.30 22.12
N GLU A 121 -0.68 0.52 21.13
CA GLU A 121 0.46 0.84 20.26
C GLU A 121 0.08 1.71 19.07
N ALA A 122 -1.13 1.49 18.53
CA ALA A 122 -1.66 2.23 17.40
C ALA A 122 -3.11 2.65 17.63
N ALA A 123 -3.48 3.83 17.17
CA ALA A 123 -4.84 4.36 17.26
C ALA A 123 -5.33 4.80 15.87
N ILE A 124 -6.61 4.58 15.61
CA ILE A 124 -7.27 5.00 14.35
C ILE A 124 -8.22 6.15 14.67
N VAL A 125 -8.10 7.24 13.94
CA VAL A 125 -8.97 8.42 14.04
C VAL A 125 -9.54 8.75 12.66
N GLU A 126 -10.83 9.04 12.59
CA GLU A 126 -11.45 9.68 11.43
C GLU A 126 -11.60 11.17 11.69
N THR A 127 -11.13 12.01 10.77
CA THR A 127 -11.42 13.45 10.83
C THR A 127 -12.60 13.82 9.94
N ASN A 128 -12.87 13.02 8.92
CA ASN A 128 -14.00 13.17 8.01
C ASN A 128 -14.42 11.83 7.41
N ARG A 129 -15.66 11.77 6.91
CA ARG A 129 -16.23 10.62 6.21
C ARG A 129 -16.70 11.01 4.83
N GLY A 130 -16.42 10.17 3.84
CA GLY A 130 -16.85 10.34 2.46
C GLY A 130 -15.71 10.56 1.51
N CYS A 131 -15.96 10.21 0.25
CA CYS A 131 -15.03 10.41 -0.86
C CYS A 131 -15.82 10.94 -2.05
N PRO A 132 -15.47 12.12 -2.60
CA PRO A 132 -16.21 12.71 -3.72
C PRO A 132 -15.88 12.05 -5.06
N PHE A 133 -14.87 11.17 -5.10
CA PHE A 133 -14.45 10.49 -6.32
C PHE A 133 -15.34 9.28 -6.64
N LYS A 134 -15.36 8.89 -7.93
CA LYS A 134 -16.29 7.88 -8.49
C LYS A 134 -15.60 6.57 -8.87
N CYS A 135 -14.38 6.32 -8.37
CA CYS A 135 -13.60 5.16 -8.77
C CYS A 135 -14.42 3.87 -8.69
N THR A 136 -14.60 3.18 -9.83
CA THR A 136 -15.53 2.05 -9.92
C THR A 136 -15.11 0.83 -9.11
N PHE A 137 -13.81 0.66 -8.86
CA PHE A 137 -13.27 -0.46 -8.07
C PHE A 137 -13.39 -0.25 -6.55
N CYS A 138 -13.69 0.97 -6.10
CA CYS A 138 -13.57 1.34 -4.70
C CYS A 138 -14.91 1.22 -3.96
N ASP A 139 -14.85 0.67 -2.75
CA ASP A 139 -15.92 0.74 -1.76
C ASP A 139 -15.34 1.22 -0.42
N TRP A 140 -15.09 2.52 -0.31
CA TRP A 140 -14.60 3.12 0.92
C TRP A 140 -15.74 3.24 1.95
N GLY A 141 -16.07 2.11 2.60
CA GLY A 141 -17.13 2.06 3.60
C GLY A 141 -18.50 2.54 3.08
N SER A 142 -18.84 2.26 1.82
CA SER A 142 -20.03 2.79 1.13
C SER A 142 -20.06 4.32 0.99
N ALA A 143 -18.90 4.98 1.17
CA ALA A 143 -18.78 6.43 1.12
C ALA A 143 -18.20 6.95 -0.21
N THR A 144 -17.95 6.06 -1.18
CA THR A 144 -17.50 6.41 -2.54
C THR A 144 -18.58 7.23 -3.26
N ASN A 145 -18.15 8.27 -3.99
CA ASN A 145 -19.04 9.22 -4.68
C ASN A 145 -20.03 9.92 -3.72
N GLN A 146 -19.60 10.20 -2.50
CA GLN A 146 -20.43 10.80 -1.46
C GLN A 146 -19.87 12.14 -0.99
N LYS A 147 -20.78 13.04 -0.57
CA LYS A 147 -20.38 14.29 0.06
C LYS A 147 -19.60 14.02 1.35
N VAL A 148 -18.49 14.72 1.52
CA VAL A 148 -17.68 14.62 2.73
C VAL A 148 -18.40 15.27 3.90
N THR A 149 -18.61 14.52 4.98
CA THR A 149 -19.02 15.00 6.30
C THR A 149 -17.80 15.11 7.21
N ARG A 150 -17.82 15.97 8.21
CA ARG A 150 -16.66 16.29 9.04
C ARG A 150 -17.04 16.13 10.50
N PHE A 151 -16.13 15.55 11.27
CA PHE A 151 -16.20 15.61 12.72
C PHE A 151 -15.82 17.02 13.21
N GLU A 152 -16.38 17.45 14.32
CA GLU A 152 -16.06 18.75 14.92
C GLU A 152 -14.57 18.80 15.32
N MET A 153 -13.95 19.98 15.17
CA MET A 153 -12.52 20.14 15.41
C MET A 153 -12.13 19.86 16.84
N ASP A 154 -12.98 20.22 17.80
CA ASP A 154 -12.71 20.01 19.23
C ASP A 154 -12.67 18.51 19.56
N ARG A 155 -13.51 17.70 18.92
CA ARG A 155 -13.45 16.24 19.02
C ARG A 155 -12.14 15.70 18.45
N VAL A 156 -11.78 16.08 17.23
CA VAL A 156 -10.54 15.62 16.58
C VAL A 156 -9.32 15.99 17.42
N ARG A 157 -9.28 17.21 17.95
CA ARG A 157 -8.22 17.66 18.85
C ARG A 157 -8.16 16.86 20.14
N GLY A 158 -9.33 16.55 20.75
CA GLY A 158 -9.44 15.75 21.94
C GLY A 158 -8.92 14.32 21.75
N GLU A 159 -9.24 13.69 20.62
CA GLU A 159 -8.76 12.35 20.27
C GLU A 159 -7.24 12.32 20.07
N ILE A 160 -6.68 13.29 19.34
CA ILE A 160 -5.22 13.43 19.15
C ILE A 160 -4.52 13.72 20.49
N GLU A 161 -5.11 14.54 21.35
CA GLU A 161 -4.58 14.81 22.69
C GLU A 161 -4.57 13.54 23.55
N TRP A 162 -5.63 12.71 23.47
CA TRP A 162 -5.68 11.41 24.15
C TRP A 162 -4.54 10.50 23.68
N ILE A 163 -4.27 10.46 22.36
CA ILE A 163 -3.18 9.69 21.75
C ILE A 163 -1.82 10.12 22.33
N GLY A 164 -1.57 11.43 22.40
CA GLY A 164 -0.34 11.95 22.98
C GLY A 164 -0.16 11.58 24.45
N ARG A 165 -1.18 11.79 25.27
CA ARG A 165 -1.17 11.50 26.71
C ARG A 165 -0.97 10.01 27.01
N ASN A 166 -1.59 9.14 26.22
CA ASN A 166 -1.50 7.69 26.37
C ASN A 166 -0.27 7.07 25.67
N ARG A 167 0.63 7.91 25.14
CA ARG A 167 1.90 7.50 24.51
C ARG A 167 1.73 6.52 23.35
N VAL A 168 0.64 6.67 22.57
CA VAL A 168 0.38 5.84 21.40
C VAL A 168 1.41 6.15 20.31
N GLY A 169 2.14 5.13 19.86
CA GLY A 169 3.25 5.29 18.90
C GLY A 169 2.80 5.70 17.51
N VAL A 170 1.74 5.09 17.02
CA VAL A 170 1.24 5.26 15.65
C VAL A 170 -0.17 5.84 15.67
N LEU A 171 -0.35 6.95 14.97
CA LEU A 171 -1.66 7.52 14.65
C LEU A 171 -2.02 7.20 13.20
N TRP A 172 -3.08 6.46 12.98
CA TRP A 172 -3.65 6.25 11.65
C TRP A 172 -4.86 7.15 11.44
N ILE A 173 -4.77 8.08 10.49
CA ILE A 173 -5.92 8.89 10.05
C ILE A 173 -6.62 8.12 8.93
N ALA A 174 -7.81 7.60 9.22
CA ALA A 174 -8.59 6.76 8.31
C ALA A 174 -9.43 7.55 7.29
N ASP A 175 -9.05 8.78 7.00
CA ASP A 175 -9.69 9.59 5.98
C ASP A 175 -9.35 9.07 4.57
N ALA A 176 -10.31 9.13 3.65
CA ALA A 176 -10.09 8.68 2.27
C ALA A 176 -9.09 9.57 1.49
N ASN A 177 -8.93 10.83 1.88
CA ASN A 177 -8.11 11.82 1.17
C ASN A 177 -7.62 12.93 2.11
N PHE A 178 -6.68 12.64 3.00
CA PHE A 178 -6.10 13.64 3.89
C PHE A 178 -5.30 14.70 3.09
N GLY A 179 -5.43 15.96 3.45
CA GLY A 179 -4.87 17.09 2.68
C GLY A 179 -5.87 17.69 1.66
N MET A 180 -7.04 17.09 1.45
CA MET A 180 -8.09 17.64 0.58
C MET A 180 -8.77 18.84 1.20
N LEU A 181 -9.03 18.83 2.50
CA LEU A 181 -9.73 19.90 3.20
C LEU A 181 -8.75 20.96 3.74
N LYS A 182 -9.18 22.21 3.84
CA LYS A 182 -8.34 23.29 4.39
C LYS A 182 -7.89 23.03 5.83
N ARG A 183 -8.77 22.42 6.63
CA ARG A 183 -8.52 22.08 8.04
C ARG A 183 -7.48 20.99 8.25
N ASP A 184 -7.16 20.20 7.24
CA ASP A 184 -6.20 19.10 7.36
C ASP A 184 -4.80 19.60 7.71
N LEU A 185 -4.43 20.79 7.25
CA LEU A 185 -3.20 21.46 7.67
C LEU A 185 -3.22 21.81 9.17
N GLU A 186 -4.33 22.36 9.67
CA GLU A 186 -4.50 22.68 11.08
C GLU A 186 -4.45 21.41 11.96
N ILE A 187 -5.01 20.30 11.47
CA ILE A 187 -4.92 19.01 12.14
C ILE A 187 -3.46 18.54 12.19
N ALA A 188 -2.72 18.64 11.09
CA ALA A 188 -1.30 18.28 11.06
C ALA A 188 -0.46 19.12 12.03
N GLU A 189 -0.69 20.43 12.08
CA GLU A 189 -0.05 21.34 13.03
C GLU A 189 -0.38 20.95 14.49
N TRP A 190 -1.63 20.58 14.77
CA TRP A 190 -2.05 20.10 16.09
C TRP A 190 -1.39 18.79 16.49
N ILE A 191 -1.26 17.83 15.57
CA ILE A 191 -0.55 16.56 15.82
C ILE A 191 0.90 16.84 16.22
N VAL A 192 1.59 17.74 15.51
CA VAL A 192 2.97 18.14 15.83
C VAL A 192 3.05 18.82 17.21
N GLU A 193 2.08 19.68 17.54
CA GLU A 193 2.03 20.33 18.85
C GLU A 193 1.82 19.33 19.98
N VAL A 194 0.93 18.35 19.82
CA VAL A 194 0.73 17.26 20.77
C VAL A 194 1.99 16.42 20.93
N ARG A 195 2.67 16.10 19.82
CA ARG A 195 3.97 15.39 19.87
C ARG A 195 5.02 16.19 20.65
N ARG A 196 5.13 17.50 20.44
CA ARG A 196 6.10 18.34 21.19
C ARG A 196 5.86 18.29 22.70
N ARG A 197 4.59 18.24 23.13
CA ARG A 197 4.22 18.17 24.54
C ARG A 197 4.40 16.79 25.17
N HIS A 198 4.06 15.73 24.44
CA HIS A 198 3.97 14.37 24.99
C HIS A 198 5.02 13.39 24.44
N GLY A 199 5.75 13.75 23.38
CA GLY A 199 6.68 12.84 22.67
C GLY A 199 5.99 11.86 21.71
N PHE A 200 4.66 11.91 21.58
CA PHE A 200 3.82 11.01 20.79
C PHE A 200 2.71 11.78 20.04
N PRO A 201 2.20 11.26 18.89
CA PRO A 201 2.64 10.03 18.20
C PRO A 201 4.05 10.20 17.58
N ARG A 202 4.71 9.08 17.27
CA ARG A 202 6.00 9.07 16.55
C ARG A 202 5.80 8.99 15.06
N GLU A 203 4.74 8.29 14.66
CA GLU A 203 4.39 8.03 13.27
C GLU A 203 2.94 8.38 12.98
N VAL A 204 2.70 8.93 11.80
CA VAL A 204 1.35 9.22 11.28
C VAL A 204 1.19 8.54 9.93
N VAL A 205 0.20 7.66 9.85
CA VAL A 205 -0.17 6.98 8.60
C VAL A 205 -1.41 7.63 8.03
N VAL A 206 -1.35 8.05 6.78
CA VAL A 206 -2.46 8.73 6.10
C VAL A 206 -2.57 8.30 4.63
N ASN A 207 -3.79 8.26 4.11
CA ASN A 207 -4.01 8.24 2.67
C ASN A 207 -4.07 9.68 2.17
N TYR A 208 -3.01 10.14 1.52
CA TYR A 208 -2.98 11.50 0.99
C TYR A 208 -3.93 11.69 -0.18
N THR A 209 -4.44 12.92 -0.31
CA THR A 209 -5.29 13.28 -1.44
C THR A 209 -4.57 13.08 -2.77
N LYS A 210 -5.32 12.58 -3.75
CA LYS A 210 -4.82 12.31 -5.11
C LYS A 210 -4.62 13.57 -5.95
N ASN A 211 -5.11 14.69 -5.47
CA ASN A 211 -4.92 16.00 -6.11
C ASN A 211 -3.85 16.76 -5.32
N ALA A 212 -2.60 16.65 -5.76
CA ALA A 212 -1.51 17.41 -5.19
C ALA A 212 -1.81 18.90 -5.27
N ASN A 213 -1.64 19.55 -4.15
CA ASN A 213 -1.76 20.98 -4.04
C ASN A 213 -0.69 21.49 -3.04
N GLU A 214 -0.48 22.77 -3.06
CA GLU A 214 0.44 23.46 -2.14
C GLU A 214 0.19 23.09 -0.66
N ARG A 215 -1.06 22.82 -0.30
CA ARG A 215 -1.41 22.39 1.07
C ARG A 215 -0.82 21.05 1.43
N LEU A 216 -0.83 20.09 0.50
CA LEU A 216 -0.24 18.77 0.75
C LEU A 216 1.25 18.90 1.04
N ALA A 217 1.98 19.67 0.22
CA ALA A 217 3.40 19.94 0.45
C ALA A 217 3.64 20.59 1.84
N ARG A 218 2.78 21.52 2.25
CA ARG A 218 2.86 22.13 3.58
C ARG A 218 2.58 21.13 4.71
N ILE A 219 1.61 20.23 4.57
CA ILE A 219 1.34 19.17 5.55
C ILE A 219 2.55 18.26 5.72
N ILE A 220 3.15 17.83 4.61
CA ILE A 220 4.35 16.97 4.61
C ILE A 220 5.50 17.69 5.32
N LYS A 221 5.71 18.97 4.99
CA LYS A 221 6.74 19.78 5.64
C LYS A 221 6.48 19.93 7.15
N VAL A 222 5.24 20.17 7.58
CA VAL A 222 4.86 20.26 9.01
C VAL A 222 5.22 18.98 9.75
N PHE A 223 4.89 17.81 9.20
CA PHE A 223 5.24 16.53 9.80
C PHE A 223 6.77 16.33 9.86
N SER A 224 7.47 16.61 8.77
CA SER A 224 8.93 16.51 8.70
C SER A 224 9.62 17.41 9.73
N ASP A 225 9.29 18.70 9.76
CA ASP A 225 9.83 19.68 10.71
C ASP A 225 9.48 19.31 12.17
N GLY A 226 8.33 18.66 12.38
CA GLY A 226 7.89 18.13 13.66
C GLY A 226 8.58 16.84 14.08
N GLY A 227 9.43 16.26 13.25
CA GLY A 227 10.10 14.98 13.49
C GLY A 227 9.13 13.79 13.49
N ILE A 228 7.96 13.91 12.86
CA ILE A 228 6.99 12.83 12.70
C ILE A 228 7.37 12.03 11.46
N ILE A 229 7.48 10.71 11.63
CA ILE A 229 7.59 9.79 10.51
C ILE A 229 6.23 9.75 9.82
N SER A 230 6.16 10.24 8.57
CA SER A 230 4.95 10.14 7.76
C SER A 230 5.26 9.41 6.47
N GLN A 231 4.57 8.30 6.27
CA GLN A 231 4.66 7.57 5.01
C GLN A 231 3.79 8.26 3.97
N GLY A 232 4.42 8.74 2.91
CA GLY A 232 3.73 9.35 1.79
C GLY A 232 3.16 8.30 0.84
N ILE A 233 1.92 7.87 1.06
CA ILE A 233 1.25 6.96 0.13
C ILE A 233 0.34 7.78 -0.79
N ILE A 234 0.68 7.82 -2.08
CA ILE A 234 -0.16 8.45 -3.10
C ILE A 234 -0.61 7.38 -4.09
N SER A 235 -1.79 6.82 -3.84
CA SER A 235 -2.32 5.71 -4.63
C SER A 235 -2.77 6.16 -6.01
N ILE A 236 -1.94 5.95 -7.02
CA ILE A 236 -2.24 6.28 -8.43
C ILE A 236 -3.07 5.20 -9.11
N GLN A 237 -2.91 3.95 -8.74
CA GLN A 237 -3.53 2.73 -9.29
C GLN A 237 -3.05 2.36 -10.69
N THR A 238 -2.95 3.30 -11.59
CA THR A 238 -2.37 3.23 -12.94
C THR A 238 -2.18 4.65 -13.48
N SER A 239 -1.24 4.86 -14.37
CA SER A 239 -1.10 6.10 -15.14
C SER A 239 -1.72 5.99 -16.56
N ASP A 240 -2.24 4.82 -16.94
CA ASP A 240 -2.80 4.59 -18.26
C ASP A 240 -4.16 5.27 -18.44
N GLU A 241 -4.23 6.25 -19.33
CA GLU A 241 -5.41 7.10 -19.53
C GLU A 241 -6.67 6.32 -19.95
N GLU A 242 -6.52 5.28 -20.76
CA GLU A 242 -7.66 4.47 -21.18
C GLU A 242 -8.23 3.65 -20.02
N THR A 243 -7.36 3.09 -19.20
CA THR A 243 -7.76 2.41 -17.96
C THR A 243 -8.44 3.38 -17.00
N LEU A 244 -7.90 4.59 -16.82
CA LEU A 244 -8.51 5.61 -15.96
C LEU A 244 -9.93 5.98 -16.39
N LYS A 245 -10.19 6.08 -17.69
CA LYS A 245 -11.56 6.30 -18.23
C LYS A 245 -12.50 5.14 -17.90
N VAL A 246 -12.02 3.91 -18.05
CA VAL A 246 -12.82 2.70 -17.76
C VAL A 246 -13.22 2.62 -16.29
N ILE A 247 -12.30 2.95 -15.37
CA ILE A 247 -12.54 2.88 -13.93
C ILE A 247 -13.12 4.17 -13.34
N ASP A 248 -13.51 5.14 -14.18
CA ASP A 248 -14.06 6.47 -13.80
C ASP A 248 -13.21 7.16 -12.72
N ARG A 249 -11.90 7.28 -13.01
CA ARG A 249 -10.93 7.85 -12.09
C ARG A 249 -10.18 9.02 -12.71
N GLU A 250 -10.14 10.11 -11.96
CA GLU A 250 -9.25 11.23 -12.23
C GLU A 250 -8.02 11.15 -11.31
N ASN A 251 -6.84 11.03 -11.91
CA ASN A 251 -5.59 11.08 -11.19
C ASN A 251 -5.05 12.51 -11.11
N ILE A 252 -4.11 12.70 -10.18
CA ILE A 252 -3.21 13.85 -10.19
C ILE A 252 -2.51 13.93 -11.55
N LYS A 253 -2.37 15.16 -12.09
CA LYS A 253 -1.60 15.35 -13.32
C LYS A 253 -0.15 14.94 -13.12
N THR A 254 0.44 14.39 -14.16
CA THR A 254 1.82 13.87 -14.15
C THR A 254 2.81 14.88 -13.58
N GLU A 255 2.76 16.12 -14.07
CA GLU A 255 3.68 17.19 -13.65
C GLU A 255 3.55 17.50 -12.15
N LYS A 256 2.33 17.43 -11.61
CA LYS A 256 2.08 17.63 -10.18
C LYS A 256 2.54 16.46 -9.32
N TYR A 257 2.52 15.26 -9.86
CA TYR A 257 3.06 14.10 -9.17
C TYR A 257 4.59 14.16 -9.14
N ASP A 258 5.22 14.59 -10.24
CA ASP A 258 6.66 14.77 -10.33
C ASP A 258 7.15 15.88 -9.35
N GLU A 259 6.42 17.00 -9.22
CA GLU A 259 6.68 18.02 -8.18
C GLU A 259 6.64 17.42 -6.76
N LEU A 260 5.72 16.49 -6.48
CA LEU A 260 5.67 15.82 -5.17
C LEU A 260 6.86 14.89 -4.95
N ILE A 261 7.28 14.15 -5.98
CA ILE A 261 8.49 13.31 -5.90
C ILE A 261 9.70 14.16 -5.51
N GLU A 262 9.87 15.33 -6.16
CA GLU A 262 10.96 16.25 -5.82
C GLU A 262 10.88 16.76 -4.37
N ILE A 263 9.69 17.12 -3.89
CA ILE A 263 9.48 17.57 -2.50
C ILE A 263 9.85 16.45 -1.52
N PHE A 264 9.33 15.23 -1.72
CA PHE A 264 9.62 14.10 -0.84
C PHE A 264 11.11 13.75 -0.84
N SER A 265 11.71 13.69 -2.03
CA SER A 265 13.14 13.43 -2.19
C SER A 265 13.99 14.51 -1.51
N GLY A 266 13.66 15.80 -1.70
CA GLY A 266 14.34 16.92 -1.08
C GLY A 266 14.26 16.93 0.45
N LEU A 267 13.18 16.39 1.02
CA LEU A 267 12.99 16.23 2.46
C LEU A 267 13.52 14.90 3.02
N GLY A 268 14.07 14.04 2.16
CA GLY A 268 14.54 12.70 2.57
C GLY A 268 13.40 11.77 3.03
N LEU A 269 12.15 12.04 2.61
CA LEU A 269 10.98 11.27 2.99
C LEU A 269 10.67 10.18 1.97
N PRO A 270 10.31 8.97 2.41
CA PRO A 270 9.91 7.92 1.49
C PRO A 270 8.57 8.24 0.83
N LEU A 271 8.52 8.13 -0.48
CA LEU A 271 7.28 8.17 -1.26
C LEU A 271 6.99 6.79 -1.83
N SER A 272 5.76 6.35 -1.69
CA SER A 272 5.28 5.12 -2.32
C SER A 272 3.99 5.36 -3.10
N THR A 273 3.79 4.53 -4.11
CA THR A 273 2.54 4.51 -4.88
C THR A 273 1.92 3.12 -4.87
N ASP A 274 0.58 3.11 -4.77
CA ASP A 274 -0.16 1.87 -4.97
C ASP A 274 -0.61 1.78 -6.42
N LEU A 275 -0.32 0.65 -7.05
CA LEU A 275 -0.88 0.23 -8.33
C LEU A 275 -1.90 -0.89 -8.12
N MET A 276 -2.69 -1.17 -9.13
CA MET A 276 -3.59 -2.32 -9.13
C MET A 276 -3.31 -3.22 -10.34
N ILE A 277 -3.14 -4.52 -10.06
CA ILE A 277 -2.94 -5.54 -11.09
C ILE A 277 -4.31 -6.00 -11.59
N GLY A 278 -4.52 -5.90 -12.89
CA GLY A 278 -5.74 -6.43 -13.51
C GLY A 278 -6.97 -5.53 -13.36
N LEU A 279 -6.81 -4.19 -13.37
CA LEU A 279 -7.93 -3.27 -13.54
C LEU A 279 -8.62 -3.48 -14.91
N PRO A 280 -9.94 -3.41 -15.01
CA PRO A 280 -10.60 -3.37 -16.32
C PRO A 280 -10.10 -2.18 -17.14
N GLY A 281 -9.68 -2.44 -18.37
CA GLY A 281 -9.04 -1.47 -19.25
C GLY A 281 -7.51 -1.58 -19.34
N ILE A 282 -6.84 -2.09 -18.29
CA ILE A 282 -5.39 -2.26 -18.29
C ILE A 282 -4.95 -3.32 -19.30
N THR A 283 -3.79 -3.13 -19.90
CA THR A 283 -3.09 -4.15 -20.71
C THR A 283 -1.74 -4.47 -20.07
N PRO A 284 -1.12 -5.63 -20.36
CA PRO A 284 0.24 -5.92 -19.87
C PRO A 284 1.23 -4.81 -20.20
N ALA A 285 1.21 -4.31 -21.44
CA ALA A 285 2.11 -3.22 -21.86
C ALA A 285 1.85 -1.90 -21.11
N ALA A 286 0.62 -1.61 -20.72
CA ALA A 286 0.31 -0.43 -19.90
C ALA A 286 0.83 -0.60 -18.47
N PHE A 287 0.67 -1.79 -17.90
CA PHE A 287 1.20 -2.11 -16.57
C PHE A 287 2.74 -2.07 -16.53
N ASP A 288 3.40 -2.57 -17.59
CA ASP A 288 4.86 -2.46 -17.73
C ASP A 288 5.33 -1.00 -17.77
N ARG A 289 4.60 -0.12 -18.48
CA ARG A 289 4.90 1.32 -18.50
C ARG A 289 4.73 1.96 -17.10
N ASP A 290 3.72 1.55 -16.35
CA ASP A 290 3.54 2.02 -14.97
C ASP A 290 4.73 1.61 -14.10
N LEU A 291 5.15 0.35 -14.12
CA LEU A 291 6.31 -0.12 -13.36
C LEU A 291 7.59 0.62 -13.77
N GLN A 292 7.84 0.75 -15.08
CA GLN A 292 9.02 1.45 -15.58
C GLN A 292 9.05 2.92 -15.16
N ARG A 293 7.90 3.62 -15.23
CA ARG A 293 7.79 5.02 -14.81
C ARG A 293 8.21 5.23 -13.36
N TYR A 294 7.72 4.39 -12.45
CA TYR A 294 8.03 4.55 -11.03
C TYR A 294 9.43 4.06 -10.68
N PHE A 295 9.96 3.11 -11.43
CA PHE A 295 11.37 2.77 -11.37
C PHE A 295 12.27 3.98 -11.75
N ASP A 296 11.95 4.66 -12.84
CA ASP A 296 12.66 5.85 -13.31
C ASP A 296 12.62 7.00 -12.31
N ALA A 297 11.51 7.13 -11.60
CA ALA A 297 11.27 8.15 -10.60
C ALA A 297 11.81 7.80 -9.19
N ASP A 298 12.40 6.63 -9.00
CA ASP A 298 12.84 6.10 -7.71
C ASP A 298 11.72 6.09 -6.65
N VAL A 299 10.49 5.78 -7.08
CA VAL A 299 9.30 5.71 -6.23
C VAL A 299 8.97 4.26 -5.95
N ALA A 300 8.79 3.94 -4.68
CA ALA A 300 8.37 2.61 -4.26
C ALA A 300 7.00 2.24 -4.80
N VAL A 301 6.89 1.03 -5.34
CA VAL A 301 5.65 0.50 -5.90
C VAL A 301 5.12 -0.64 -5.05
N LYS A 302 3.85 -0.52 -4.63
CA LYS A 302 3.06 -1.63 -4.12
C LYS A 302 1.94 -1.89 -5.12
N ALA A 303 1.75 -3.13 -5.57
CA ALA A 303 0.66 -3.44 -6.48
C ALA A 303 -0.20 -4.59 -5.93
N TYR A 304 -1.51 -4.38 -5.96
CA TYR A 304 -2.48 -5.30 -5.40
C TYR A 304 -3.36 -5.88 -6.50
N PRO A 305 -3.65 -7.20 -6.46
CA PRO A 305 -4.63 -7.79 -7.36
C PRO A 305 -5.98 -7.10 -7.21
N THR A 306 -6.61 -6.81 -8.34
CA THR A 306 -7.95 -6.20 -8.34
C THR A 306 -8.97 -7.19 -7.84
N GLN A 307 -9.76 -6.77 -6.83
CA GLN A 307 -10.85 -7.54 -6.27
C GLN A 307 -12.19 -6.87 -6.56
N LEU A 308 -13.17 -7.66 -6.94
CA LEU A 308 -14.55 -7.24 -7.14
C LEU A 308 -15.23 -7.09 -5.78
N LEU A 309 -15.10 -5.92 -5.18
CA LEU A 309 -15.70 -5.64 -3.88
C LEU A 309 -17.23 -5.61 -4.01
N PRO A 310 -17.99 -6.30 -3.14
CA PRO A 310 -19.43 -6.50 -3.32
C PRO A 310 -20.27 -5.24 -3.48
N ASN A 311 -19.81 -4.13 -2.93
CA ASN A 311 -20.54 -2.85 -2.90
C ASN A 311 -19.94 -1.79 -3.83
N SER A 312 -18.85 -2.12 -4.53
CA SER A 312 -18.25 -1.20 -5.50
C SER A 312 -19.13 -1.06 -6.75
N PRO A 313 -19.07 0.06 -7.46
CA PRO A 313 -19.72 0.21 -8.76
C PRO A 313 -19.29 -0.87 -9.78
N MET A 314 -18.06 -1.39 -9.67
CA MET A 314 -17.55 -2.47 -10.51
C MET A 314 -18.33 -3.77 -10.33
N ALA A 315 -18.89 -4.04 -9.15
CA ALA A 315 -19.71 -5.23 -8.88
C ALA A 315 -21.13 -5.14 -9.44
N HIS A 316 -21.53 -4.01 -10.01
CA HIS A 316 -22.84 -3.89 -10.62
C HIS A 316 -22.94 -4.79 -11.86
N PRO A 317 -24.02 -5.60 -12.02
CA PRO A 317 -24.14 -6.57 -13.12
C PRO A 317 -23.90 -5.99 -14.52
N ALA A 318 -24.39 -4.79 -14.79
CA ALA A 318 -24.21 -4.12 -16.08
C ALA A 318 -22.73 -3.73 -16.34
N TYR A 319 -21.95 -3.45 -15.30
CA TYR A 319 -20.50 -3.17 -15.43
C TYR A 319 -19.74 -4.47 -15.72
N ILE A 320 -20.06 -5.54 -14.99
CA ILE A 320 -19.49 -6.88 -15.19
C ILE A 320 -19.72 -7.34 -16.62
N GLU A 321 -20.98 -7.24 -17.11
CA GLU A 321 -21.35 -7.61 -18.48
C GLU A 321 -20.61 -6.75 -19.53
N LYS A 322 -20.62 -5.43 -19.35
CA LYS A 322 -19.96 -4.48 -20.27
C LYS A 322 -18.49 -4.79 -20.49
N TYR A 323 -17.76 -5.06 -19.41
CA TYR A 323 -16.32 -5.29 -19.45
C TYR A 323 -15.97 -6.79 -19.42
N ARG A 324 -16.95 -7.68 -19.48
CA ARG A 324 -16.77 -9.15 -19.51
C ARG A 324 -15.90 -9.64 -18.34
N ILE A 325 -16.14 -9.10 -17.16
CA ILE A 325 -15.36 -9.43 -15.97
C ILE A 325 -15.65 -10.86 -15.52
N ARG A 326 -14.57 -11.64 -15.31
CA ARG A 326 -14.58 -12.92 -14.63
C ARG A 326 -13.76 -12.80 -13.36
N ALA A 327 -14.30 -13.30 -12.26
CA ALA A 327 -13.64 -13.34 -10.97
C ALA A 327 -13.68 -14.75 -10.38
N ASP A 328 -12.78 -15.05 -9.45
CA ASP A 328 -12.79 -16.27 -8.67
C ASP A 328 -13.84 -16.22 -7.52
N ALA A 329 -13.83 -17.25 -6.67
CA ALA A 329 -14.77 -17.36 -5.55
C ALA A 329 -14.55 -16.29 -4.46
N ASP A 330 -13.34 -15.75 -4.36
CA ASP A 330 -12.96 -14.71 -3.41
C ASP A 330 -13.11 -13.29 -3.99
N GLY A 331 -13.54 -13.21 -5.25
CA GLY A 331 -13.79 -11.95 -5.97
C GLY A 331 -12.56 -11.40 -6.67
N TYR A 332 -11.41 -12.07 -6.69
CA TYR A 332 -10.26 -11.60 -7.47
C TYR A 332 -10.52 -11.78 -8.96
N LEU A 333 -10.22 -10.74 -9.73
CA LEU A 333 -10.40 -10.76 -11.17
C LEU A 333 -9.45 -11.78 -11.81
N LEU A 334 -10.00 -12.57 -12.74
CA LEU A 334 -9.26 -13.55 -13.54
C LEU A 334 -9.04 -13.05 -14.98
N SER A 335 -10.04 -12.39 -15.56
CA SER A 335 -9.97 -11.82 -16.90
C SER A 335 -11.04 -10.74 -17.09
N CYS A 336 -10.84 -9.91 -18.10
CA CYS A 336 -11.85 -8.96 -18.55
C CYS A 336 -11.73 -8.69 -20.05
N SER A 337 -12.38 -7.67 -20.60
CA SER A 337 -12.33 -7.33 -22.03
C SER A 337 -10.94 -6.87 -22.50
N SER A 338 -10.04 -6.44 -21.59
CA SER A 338 -8.73 -5.89 -21.95
C SER A 338 -7.56 -6.85 -21.72
N TYR A 339 -7.77 -7.94 -21.01
CA TYR A 339 -6.76 -8.98 -20.79
C TYR A 339 -7.40 -10.35 -20.55
N SER A 340 -6.66 -11.38 -20.94
CA SER A 340 -6.93 -12.80 -20.65
C SER A 340 -6.35 -13.22 -19.29
N GLU A 341 -6.71 -14.42 -18.84
CA GLU A 341 -6.16 -15.01 -17.61
C GLU A 341 -4.64 -15.20 -17.69
N SER A 342 -4.12 -15.61 -18.86
CA SER A 342 -2.67 -15.73 -19.10
C SER A 342 -1.96 -14.39 -19.01
N GLU A 343 -2.55 -13.31 -19.54
CA GLU A 343 -1.97 -11.95 -19.46
C GLU A 343 -2.02 -11.40 -18.04
N LEU A 344 -3.04 -11.75 -17.25
CA LEU A 344 -3.05 -11.42 -15.83
C LEU A 344 -1.91 -12.09 -15.08
N GLU A 345 -1.65 -13.38 -15.34
CA GLU A 345 -0.53 -14.09 -14.73
C GLU A 345 0.82 -13.51 -15.17
N GLN A 346 0.94 -13.01 -16.40
CA GLN A 346 2.14 -12.26 -16.84
C GLN A 346 2.32 -10.97 -16.03
N MET A 347 1.25 -10.18 -15.82
CA MET A 347 1.31 -8.97 -15.00
C MET A 347 1.69 -9.29 -13.54
N LYS A 348 1.18 -10.38 -12.98
CA LYS A 348 1.58 -10.83 -11.62
C LYS A 348 3.05 -11.25 -11.58
N ALA A 349 3.52 -12.00 -12.57
CA ALA A 349 4.89 -12.48 -12.63
C ALA A 349 5.90 -11.33 -12.77
N ILE A 350 5.63 -10.36 -13.64
CA ILE A 350 6.52 -9.20 -13.79
C ILE A 350 6.53 -8.33 -12.54
N TYR A 351 5.40 -8.15 -11.87
CA TYR A 351 5.36 -7.43 -10.60
C TYR A 351 6.13 -8.17 -9.49
N GLN A 352 6.02 -9.48 -9.42
CA GLN A 352 6.81 -10.29 -8.49
C GLN A 352 8.32 -10.13 -8.73
N ALA A 353 8.75 -10.21 -9.99
CA ALA A 353 10.14 -9.99 -10.37
C ALA A 353 10.60 -8.56 -10.06
N PHE A 354 9.76 -7.57 -10.33
CA PHE A 354 10.02 -6.16 -10.01
C PHE A 354 10.18 -5.94 -8.50
N THR A 355 9.31 -6.53 -7.70
CA THR A 355 9.38 -6.46 -6.24
C THR A 355 10.69 -7.07 -5.72
N ALA A 356 11.09 -8.25 -6.21
CA ALA A 356 12.35 -8.85 -5.83
C ALA A 356 13.56 -8.00 -6.26
N ALA A 357 13.53 -7.47 -7.48
CA ALA A 357 14.63 -6.74 -8.08
C ALA A 357 14.82 -5.32 -7.50
N ASP A 358 13.76 -4.53 -7.43
CA ASP A 358 13.80 -3.14 -6.95
C ASP A 358 13.32 -3.03 -5.49
N GLY A 359 12.16 -3.57 -5.15
CA GLY A 359 11.58 -3.50 -3.81
C GLY A 359 12.48 -4.12 -2.74
N TYR A 360 13.01 -5.32 -2.97
CA TYR A 360 14.00 -5.96 -2.10
C TYR A 360 15.45 -5.66 -2.50
N SER A 361 15.66 -4.77 -3.45
CA SER A 361 16.97 -4.29 -3.91
C SER A 361 17.88 -5.38 -4.52
N ALA A 362 17.37 -6.57 -4.85
CA ALA A 362 18.22 -7.64 -5.39
C ALA A 362 18.94 -7.25 -6.69
N LEU A 363 18.36 -6.36 -7.48
CA LEU A 363 18.94 -5.83 -8.73
C LEU A 363 18.86 -4.30 -8.85
N ARG A 364 18.50 -3.60 -7.79
CA ARG A 364 18.19 -2.16 -7.82
C ARG A 364 19.26 -1.32 -8.50
N TYR A 365 20.50 -1.49 -8.11
CA TYR A 365 21.64 -0.73 -8.65
C TYR A 365 22.09 -1.26 -10.01
N VAL A 366 22.01 -2.57 -10.20
CA VAL A 366 22.34 -3.22 -11.47
C VAL A 366 21.40 -2.75 -12.59
N LEU A 367 20.08 -2.75 -12.33
CA LEU A 367 19.10 -2.32 -13.33
C LEU A 367 19.28 -0.83 -13.69
N ARG A 368 19.54 0.04 -12.70
CA ARG A 368 19.80 1.46 -12.95
C ARG A 368 21.07 1.68 -13.76
N PHE A 369 22.16 1.00 -13.42
CA PHE A 369 23.39 1.07 -14.20
C PHE A 369 23.18 0.68 -15.65
N VAL A 370 22.51 -0.46 -15.91
CA VAL A 370 22.24 -0.93 -17.27
C VAL A 370 21.31 0.04 -18.01
N GLN A 371 20.30 0.55 -17.36
CA GLN A 371 19.39 1.52 -17.94
C GLN A 371 20.11 2.82 -18.29
N TRP A 372 20.93 3.36 -17.41
CA TRP A 372 21.62 4.62 -17.64
C TRP A 372 22.69 4.52 -18.72
N GLU A 373 23.54 3.51 -18.66
CA GLU A 373 24.69 3.40 -19.58
C GLU A 373 24.38 2.67 -20.89
N TYR A 374 23.49 1.66 -20.84
CA TYR A 374 23.18 0.80 -22.00
C TYR A 374 21.80 1.09 -22.61
N LYS A 375 21.02 2.00 -22.02
CA LYS A 375 19.70 2.44 -22.52
C LYS A 375 18.68 1.30 -22.65
N VAL A 376 18.76 0.32 -21.77
CA VAL A 376 17.82 -0.80 -21.69
C VAL A 376 16.92 -0.60 -20.46
N GLY A 377 15.61 -0.50 -20.67
CA GLY A 377 14.65 -0.30 -19.57
C GLY A 377 14.64 -1.47 -18.58
N ALA A 378 14.53 -1.16 -17.29
CA ALA A 378 14.58 -2.14 -16.22
C ALA A 378 13.51 -3.24 -16.37
N VAL A 379 12.26 -2.86 -16.70
CA VAL A 379 11.17 -3.83 -16.91
C VAL A 379 11.45 -4.76 -18.09
N GLY A 380 12.07 -4.26 -19.17
CA GLY A 380 12.50 -5.09 -20.28
C GLY A 380 13.54 -6.15 -19.89
N ILE A 381 14.51 -5.76 -19.04
CA ILE A 381 15.51 -6.69 -18.50
C ILE A 381 14.83 -7.79 -17.66
N LEU A 382 13.84 -7.43 -16.86
CA LEU A 382 13.09 -8.38 -16.03
C LEU A 382 12.27 -9.36 -16.89
N HIS A 383 11.66 -8.90 -17.99
CA HIS A 383 10.98 -9.79 -18.94
C HIS A 383 11.95 -10.80 -19.56
N ASP A 384 13.11 -10.35 -20.04
CA ASP A 384 14.12 -11.24 -20.62
C ASP A 384 14.65 -12.26 -19.60
N LEU A 385 14.81 -11.85 -18.33
CA LEU A 385 15.17 -12.77 -17.26
C LEU A 385 14.05 -13.78 -16.96
N LEU A 386 12.80 -13.34 -16.87
CA LEU A 386 11.65 -14.23 -16.64
C LEU A 386 11.48 -15.24 -17.77
N GLU A 387 11.62 -14.81 -19.02
CA GLU A 387 11.58 -15.71 -20.18
C GLU A 387 12.69 -16.78 -20.08
N LEU A 388 13.92 -16.35 -19.76
CA LEU A 388 15.05 -17.29 -19.65
C LEU A 388 14.88 -18.27 -18.50
N VAL A 389 14.47 -17.83 -17.31
CA VAL A 389 14.28 -18.74 -16.16
C VAL A 389 13.04 -19.63 -16.32
N GLN A 390 12.11 -19.28 -17.16
CA GLN A 390 10.98 -20.13 -17.53
C GLN A 390 11.39 -21.22 -18.51
N ALA A 391 12.18 -20.85 -19.51
CA ALA A 391 12.63 -21.77 -20.55
C ALA A 391 13.76 -22.72 -20.07
N GLU A 392 14.72 -22.19 -19.30
CA GLU A 392 15.94 -22.87 -18.89
C GLU A 392 16.26 -22.62 -17.40
N PRO A 393 15.42 -23.09 -16.44
CA PRO A 393 15.58 -22.76 -15.02
C PRO A 393 16.93 -23.20 -14.44
N ASP A 394 17.47 -24.31 -14.91
CA ASP A 394 18.75 -24.86 -14.44
C ASP A 394 19.98 -24.07 -14.95
N ARG A 395 19.81 -23.21 -15.93
CA ARG A 395 20.89 -22.36 -16.46
C ARG A 395 21.28 -21.25 -15.51
N LEU A 396 20.30 -20.66 -14.80
CA LEU A 396 20.46 -19.58 -13.85
C LEU A 396 19.74 -19.92 -12.53
N PRO A 397 20.18 -20.94 -11.77
CA PRO A 397 19.42 -21.48 -10.64
C PRO A 397 19.23 -20.46 -9.52
N ALA A 398 20.23 -19.61 -9.21
CA ALA A 398 20.08 -18.57 -8.19
C ALA A 398 19.14 -17.45 -8.64
N VAL A 399 19.20 -17.02 -9.91
CA VAL A 399 18.27 -16.04 -10.49
C VAL A 399 16.86 -16.62 -10.53
N THR A 400 16.70 -17.88 -10.92
CA THR A 400 15.42 -18.59 -10.90
C THR A 400 14.82 -18.58 -9.49
N TRP A 401 15.65 -18.87 -8.48
CA TRP A 401 15.21 -18.83 -7.09
C TRP A 401 14.71 -17.45 -6.69
N VAL A 402 15.46 -16.38 -6.95
CA VAL A 402 15.08 -15.00 -6.60
C VAL A 402 13.80 -14.57 -7.32
N LEU A 403 13.65 -14.81 -8.61
CA LEU A 403 12.51 -14.32 -9.38
C LEU A 403 11.24 -15.15 -9.20
N ARG A 404 11.33 -16.45 -8.89
CA ARG A 404 10.18 -17.36 -8.83
C ARG A 404 9.84 -17.87 -7.44
N PHE A 405 10.83 -18.01 -6.56
CA PHE A 405 10.69 -18.69 -5.28
C PHE A 405 11.12 -17.83 -4.09
N PHE A 406 11.47 -16.59 -4.32
CA PHE A 406 11.81 -15.66 -3.24
C PHE A 406 10.75 -15.73 -2.12
N ASN A 407 11.17 -15.93 -0.88
CA ASN A 407 10.34 -16.20 0.30
C ASN A 407 9.61 -17.55 0.37
N ARG A 408 9.83 -18.46 -0.58
CA ARG A 408 9.18 -19.79 -0.54
C ARG A 408 10.13 -20.92 -0.23
N GLU A 409 11.40 -20.78 -0.59
CA GLU A 409 12.43 -21.78 -0.38
C GLU A 409 13.53 -21.27 0.53
N LYS A 410 14.03 -22.15 1.40
CA LYS A 410 14.91 -21.77 2.50
C LYS A 410 16.34 -21.48 2.08
N ILE A 411 16.81 -22.04 0.99
CA ILE A 411 18.21 -21.96 0.59
C ILE A 411 18.33 -21.59 -0.88
N MET A 412 18.90 -20.42 -1.14
CA MET A 412 19.24 -19.99 -2.49
C MET A 412 20.48 -20.76 -2.99
N PRO A 413 20.44 -21.40 -4.16
CA PRO A 413 21.58 -22.14 -4.70
C PRO A 413 22.83 -21.27 -4.88
N GLY A 414 23.88 -21.53 -4.06
CA GLY A 414 25.16 -20.84 -4.11
C GLY A 414 25.18 -19.41 -3.53
N GLY A 415 24.10 -18.98 -2.89
CA GLY A 415 24.02 -17.67 -2.22
C GLY A 415 24.09 -16.45 -3.17
N TRP A 416 24.21 -15.26 -2.59
CA TRP A 416 24.22 -13.98 -3.35
C TRP A 416 25.38 -13.91 -4.34
N ARG A 417 26.54 -14.46 -4.02
CA ARG A 417 27.67 -14.49 -4.96
C ARG A 417 27.33 -15.21 -6.26
N ALA A 418 26.73 -16.40 -6.18
CA ALA A 418 26.31 -17.12 -7.37
C ALA A 418 25.20 -16.39 -8.14
N PHE A 419 24.31 -15.70 -7.44
CA PHE A 419 23.28 -14.88 -8.05
C PHE A 419 23.92 -13.77 -8.92
N TYR A 420 24.83 -12.97 -8.36
CA TYR A 420 25.46 -11.87 -9.10
C TYR A 420 26.41 -12.35 -10.21
N ASP A 421 27.07 -13.48 -10.06
CA ASP A 421 27.84 -14.13 -11.14
C ASP A 421 26.94 -14.58 -12.30
N GLN A 422 25.73 -15.05 -12.02
CA GLN A 422 24.75 -15.40 -13.05
C GLN A 422 24.16 -14.16 -13.74
N VAL A 423 23.83 -13.12 -12.97
CA VAL A 423 23.36 -11.82 -13.49
C VAL A 423 24.42 -11.19 -14.40
N SER A 424 25.67 -11.14 -13.98
CA SER A 424 26.79 -10.62 -14.80
C SER A 424 26.89 -11.34 -16.14
N ARG A 425 26.90 -12.68 -16.13
CA ARG A 425 26.94 -13.46 -17.38
C ARG A 425 25.74 -13.17 -18.29
N PHE A 426 24.54 -13.08 -17.72
CA PHE A 426 23.34 -12.75 -18.48
C PHE A 426 23.47 -11.36 -19.14
N LEU A 427 23.87 -10.34 -18.40
CA LEU A 427 24.00 -8.97 -18.91
C LEU A 427 25.05 -8.86 -20.03
N VAL A 428 26.20 -9.51 -19.86
CA VAL A 428 27.26 -9.54 -20.89
C VAL A 428 26.75 -10.25 -22.15
N GLN A 429 26.07 -11.37 -22.02
CA GLN A 429 25.61 -12.17 -23.16
C GLN A 429 24.42 -11.53 -23.88
N ARG A 430 23.48 -10.97 -23.14
CA ARG A 430 22.21 -10.48 -23.70
C ARG A 430 22.29 -9.04 -24.19
N TYR A 431 23.01 -8.17 -23.45
CA TYR A 431 23.05 -6.73 -23.70
C TYR A 431 24.44 -6.20 -24.04
N ALA A 432 25.42 -7.09 -24.19
CA ALA A 432 26.81 -6.71 -24.46
C ALA A 432 27.37 -5.72 -23.41
N VAL A 433 26.90 -5.83 -22.16
CA VAL A 433 27.46 -5.06 -21.03
C VAL A 433 28.94 -5.42 -20.90
N ARG A 434 29.80 -4.42 -20.76
CA ARG A 434 31.25 -4.67 -20.64
C ARG A 434 31.56 -5.32 -19.29
N ALA A 435 32.31 -6.41 -19.32
CA ALA A 435 32.83 -7.08 -18.13
C ALA A 435 34.09 -6.33 -17.64
N ASP A 436 33.89 -5.13 -17.09
CA ASP A 436 34.95 -4.22 -16.64
C ASP A 436 34.74 -3.82 -15.17
N SER A 437 35.65 -2.99 -14.65
CA SER A 437 35.61 -2.53 -13.26
C SER A 437 34.34 -1.76 -12.88
N ALA A 438 33.63 -1.15 -13.87
CA ALA A 438 32.36 -0.48 -13.60
C ALA A 438 31.26 -1.50 -13.25
N LEU A 439 31.13 -2.57 -14.03
CA LEU A 439 30.20 -3.66 -13.71
C LEU A 439 30.56 -4.33 -12.38
N GLU A 440 31.87 -4.59 -12.11
CA GLU A 440 32.31 -5.17 -10.84
C GLU A 440 31.91 -4.31 -9.64
N VAL A 441 32.08 -2.99 -9.73
CA VAL A 441 31.65 -2.04 -8.68
C VAL A 441 30.16 -2.13 -8.43
N VAL A 442 29.33 -2.11 -9.48
CA VAL A 442 27.87 -2.16 -9.35
C VAL A 442 27.41 -3.47 -8.71
N LEU A 443 27.97 -4.60 -9.16
CA LEU A 443 27.65 -5.91 -8.59
C LEU A 443 28.08 -6.02 -7.12
N ALA A 444 29.28 -5.53 -6.78
CA ALA A 444 29.78 -5.55 -5.41
C ALA A 444 28.92 -4.69 -4.46
N VAL A 445 28.51 -3.50 -4.90
CA VAL A 445 27.61 -2.64 -4.11
C VAL A 445 26.25 -3.29 -3.95
N ASN A 446 25.70 -3.85 -5.02
CA ASN A 446 24.37 -4.50 -4.94
C ASN A 446 24.42 -5.77 -4.08
N GLU A 447 25.47 -6.58 -4.15
CA GLU A 447 25.66 -7.74 -3.26
C GLU A 447 25.80 -7.31 -1.79
N ALA A 448 26.53 -6.22 -1.53
CA ALA A 448 26.80 -5.74 -0.17
C ALA A 448 25.55 -5.22 0.57
N VAL A 449 24.51 -4.79 -0.15
CA VAL A 449 23.24 -4.36 0.47
C VAL A 449 22.27 -5.51 0.69
N MET A 450 22.58 -6.72 0.22
CA MET A 450 21.73 -7.88 0.46
C MET A 450 21.88 -8.41 1.89
N PRO A 451 20.79 -8.88 2.51
CA PRO A 451 20.84 -9.51 3.82
C PRO A 451 21.82 -10.72 3.82
N ASP A 452 22.73 -10.74 4.76
CA ASP A 452 23.71 -11.83 4.92
C ASP A 452 24.13 -11.90 6.39
N GLU A 453 23.76 -12.97 7.08
CA GLU A 453 24.08 -13.17 8.50
C GLU A 453 25.58 -13.27 8.78
N ALA A 454 26.37 -13.71 7.79
CA ALA A 454 27.82 -13.81 7.92
C ALA A 454 28.55 -12.46 7.75
N ARG A 455 27.83 -11.39 7.42
CA ARG A 455 28.41 -10.09 7.10
C ARG A 455 28.24 -9.12 8.26
N ASP A 456 29.32 -8.46 8.67
CA ASP A 456 29.29 -7.44 9.70
C ASP A 456 29.09 -6.04 9.12
N TYR A 457 28.30 -5.23 9.81
CA TYR A 457 28.07 -3.82 9.48
C TYR A 457 28.55 -2.90 10.61
N PRO A 458 29.00 -1.65 10.31
CA PRO A 458 29.12 -1.06 8.96
C PRO A 458 30.15 -1.78 8.09
N LEU A 459 29.80 -2.02 6.83
CA LEU A 459 30.69 -2.63 5.83
C LEU A 459 31.29 -1.55 4.95
N THR A 460 32.61 -1.51 4.84
CA THR A 460 33.33 -0.59 3.93
C THR A 460 33.83 -1.34 2.71
N LEU A 461 33.49 -0.85 1.54
CA LEU A 461 33.95 -1.35 0.24
C LEU A 461 34.97 -0.37 -0.34
N GLU A 462 36.12 -0.88 -0.78
CA GLU A 462 37.06 -0.14 -1.61
C GLU A 462 36.66 -0.33 -3.08
N LEU A 463 36.26 0.76 -3.73
CA LEU A 463 35.67 0.74 -5.06
C LEU A 463 36.61 1.40 -6.09
N ALA A 464 36.72 0.79 -7.26
CA ALA A 464 37.47 1.37 -8.38
C ALA A 464 36.87 2.68 -8.92
N HIS A 465 35.57 2.92 -8.65
CA HIS A 465 34.84 4.10 -9.09
C HIS A 465 33.89 4.58 -7.99
N ASP A 466 33.70 5.89 -7.86
CA ASP A 466 32.80 6.50 -6.87
C ASP A 466 31.33 6.27 -7.25
N PHE A 467 30.82 5.13 -6.79
CA PHE A 467 29.44 4.73 -7.02
C PHE A 467 28.44 5.67 -6.33
N ALA A 468 28.76 6.19 -5.15
CA ALA A 468 27.83 7.04 -4.42
C ALA A 468 27.56 8.36 -5.15
N VAL A 469 28.62 9.00 -5.65
CA VAL A 469 28.50 10.22 -6.46
C VAL A 469 27.81 9.92 -7.80
N TYR A 470 28.23 8.85 -8.47
CA TYR A 470 27.57 8.41 -9.71
C TYR A 470 26.06 8.22 -9.52
N PHE A 471 25.66 7.48 -8.50
CA PHE A 471 24.25 7.22 -8.21
C PHE A 471 23.48 8.51 -7.90
N ALA A 472 24.04 9.38 -7.06
CA ALA A 472 23.41 10.65 -6.70
C ALA A 472 23.23 11.60 -7.89
N GLU A 473 24.18 11.59 -8.84
CA GLU A 473 24.09 12.42 -10.05
C GLU A 473 23.02 11.93 -11.03
N HIS A 474 22.82 10.61 -11.13
CA HIS A 474 21.95 10.00 -12.14
C HIS A 474 20.55 9.59 -11.64
N ASN A 475 20.41 9.37 -10.33
CA ASN A 475 19.11 8.97 -9.74
C ASN A 475 18.19 10.17 -9.53
N ARG A 476 17.87 10.89 -10.61
CA ARG A 476 16.97 12.06 -10.65
C ARG A 476 16.14 12.02 -11.91
N LEU A 477 14.95 12.58 -11.83
CA LEU A 477 14.13 12.79 -13.03
C LEU A 477 14.82 13.75 -14.01
N GLY A 478 14.70 13.47 -15.30
CA GLY A 478 15.15 14.38 -16.38
C GLY A 478 16.67 14.43 -16.61
N VAL A 479 17.42 13.43 -16.16
CA VAL A 479 18.85 13.32 -16.50
C VAL A 479 19.03 12.77 -17.90
N ASP A 480 19.33 13.66 -18.85
CA ASP A 480 19.52 13.31 -20.26
C ASP A 480 20.94 12.81 -20.58
N VAL A 481 21.94 13.32 -19.86
CA VAL A 481 23.35 13.01 -20.10
C VAL A 481 23.89 12.14 -18.98
N VAL A 482 24.32 10.94 -19.35
CA VAL A 482 24.93 9.98 -18.44
C VAL A 482 26.45 10.03 -18.58
N ARG A 483 27.13 10.39 -17.52
CA ARG A 483 28.56 10.20 -17.40
C ARG A 483 28.83 8.76 -16.98
N PRO A 484 29.63 7.99 -17.74
CA PRO A 484 29.89 6.59 -17.41
C PRO A 484 30.54 6.41 -16.02
N LEU A 485 30.16 5.35 -15.31
CA LEU A 485 30.74 5.05 -13.98
C LEU A 485 32.28 4.91 -14.03
N SER A 486 32.82 4.39 -15.14
CA SER A 486 34.25 4.23 -15.36
C SER A 486 35.06 5.56 -15.37
N GLU A 487 34.40 6.70 -15.47
CA GLU A 487 35.03 8.03 -15.42
C GLU A 487 35.11 8.63 -14.00
N TYR A 488 34.50 7.97 -13.02
CA TYR A 488 34.58 8.39 -11.60
C TYR A 488 35.84 7.85 -10.96
N ARG A 489 36.39 8.61 -10.04
CA ARG A 489 37.65 8.24 -9.32
C ARG A 489 37.38 7.09 -8.36
N PRO A 490 38.39 6.33 -7.96
CA PRO A 490 38.30 5.39 -6.86
C PRO A 490 37.79 6.05 -5.57
N SER A 491 36.96 5.33 -4.81
CA SER A 491 36.46 5.80 -3.52
C SER A 491 36.21 4.62 -2.58
N SER A 492 35.99 4.90 -1.31
CA SER A 492 35.45 3.94 -0.37
C SER A 492 33.99 4.25 -0.07
N LEU A 493 33.16 3.19 0.04
CA LEU A 493 31.74 3.27 0.34
C LEU A 493 31.44 2.50 1.61
N THR A 494 30.85 3.18 2.61
CA THR A 494 30.37 2.52 3.82
C THR A 494 28.87 2.27 3.75
N ILE A 495 28.49 1.02 3.94
CA ILE A 495 27.11 0.56 4.02
C ILE A 495 26.83 0.22 5.48
N SER A 496 25.80 0.82 6.06
CA SER A 496 25.38 0.59 7.43
C SER A 496 24.04 -0.10 7.52
N ASP A 497 23.85 -0.88 8.56
CA ASP A 497 22.60 -1.56 8.88
C ASP A 497 22.08 -1.14 10.26
N PRO A 498 21.58 0.12 10.40
CA PRO A 498 21.16 0.65 11.68
C PRO A 498 19.97 -0.07 12.29
N ASN A 499 19.17 -0.74 11.46
CA ASN A 499 17.97 -1.47 11.86
C ASN A 499 18.18 -2.98 11.97
N ASN A 500 19.43 -3.43 11.82
CA ASN A 500 19.81 -4.84 11.90
C ASN A 500 19.01 -5.76 10.94
N ILE A 501 18.72 -5.29 9.73
CA ILE A 501 17.87 -5.99 8.75
C ILE A 501 18.52 -7.28 8.24
N ARG A 502 19.86 -7.39 8.27
CA ARG A 502 20.58 -8.63 7.95
C ARG A 502 20.10 -9.84 8.76
N MET A 503 19.55 -9.58 9.97
CA MET A 503 19.01 -10.61 10.86
C MET A 503 17.53 -10.89 10.59
N ILE A 504 16.90 -10.16 9.69
CA ILE A 504 15.52 -10.46 9.29
C ILE A 504 15.54 -11.72 8.46
N ASP A 505 14.94 -12.74 9.02
CA ASP A 505 14.77 -14.01 8.35
C ASP A 505 13.80 -13.86 7.17
N ILE A 506 14.36 -13.80 5.97
CA ILE A 506 13.60 -13.66 4.73
C ILE A 506 12.59 -14.79 4.56
N GLU A 507 12.85 -15.95 5.17
CA GLU A 507 11.97 -17.12 5.10
C GLU A 507 10.60 -16.89 5.77
N HIS A 508 10.55 -16.03 6.78
CA HIS A 508 9.32 -15.70 7.50
C HIS A 508 8.59 -14.47 6.91
N GLN A 509 9.21 -13.78 5.96
CA GLN A 509 8.58 -12.65 5.27
C GLN A 509 7.64 -13.20 4.20
N GLN A 510 6.35 -13.21 4.48
CA GLN A 510 5.37 -13.50 3.43
C GLN A 510 5.31 -12.34 2.44
N TYR A 511 5.00 -12.62 1.19
CA TYR A 511 4.84 -11.61 0.14
C TYR A 511 3.87 -10.48 0.54
N ASP A 512 2.90 -10.81 1.38
CA ASP A 512 1.90 -9.86 1.89
C ASP A 512 2.46 -8.91 2.95
N SER A 513 3.63 -9.21 3.52
CA SER A 513 4.31 -8.37 4.53
C SER A 513 5.47 -7.55 3.96
N HIS A 514 5.67 -7.55 2.63
CA HIS A 514 6.80 -6.84 2.01
C HIS A 514 6.75 -5.32 2.21
N GLN A 515 5.65 -4.75 2.65
CA GLN A 515 5.60 -3.34 3.04
C GLN A 515 6.62 -3.03 4.14
N TYR A 516 6.63 -3.82 5.21
CA TYR A 516 7.59 -3.64 6.31
C TYR A 516 9.02 -3.93 5.88
N PHE A 517 9.21 -5.01 5.15
CA PHE A 517 10.52 -5.39 4.65
C PHE A 517 11.09 -4.30 3.73
N TRP A 518 10.26 -3.79 2.82
CA TRP A 518 10.69 -2.76 1.89
C TRP A 518 11.11 -1.46 2.59
N GLU A 519 10.36 -0.99 3.55
CA GLU A 519 10.64 0.24 4.31
C GLU A 519 11.91 0.11 5.14
N LEU A 520 12.10 -1.01 5.79
CA LEU A 520 13.29 -1.32 6.56
C LEU A 520 14.50 -1.51 5.63
N HIS A 521 14.34 -2.22 4.54
CA HIS A 521 15.41 -2.50 3.59
C HIS A 521 15.88 -1.24 2.86
N SER A 522 15.01 -0.29 2.58
CA SER A 522 15.38 0.99 1.98
C SER A 522 16.39 1.78 2.82
N SER A 523 16.43 1.57 4.13
CA SER A 523 17.40 2.22 5.01
C SER A 523 18.81 1.64 4.89
N ILE A 524 18.95 0.35 4.54
CA ILE A 524 20.24 -0.29 4.26
C ILE A 524 20.75 0.12 2.88
N CYS A 525 19.85 0.23 1.93
CA CYS A 525 20.17 0.38 0.52
C CYS A 525 20.62 1.78 0.11
N ARG A 526 20.75 2.71 1.04
CA ARG A 526 21.31 4.03 0.77
C ARG A 526 22.81 3.99 1.02
N PRO A 527 23.65 4.02 -0.04
CA PRO A 527 25.09 4.16 0.12
C PRO A 527 25.39 5.45 0.88
N GLN A 528 26.11 5.36 1.99
CA GLN A 528 26.64 6.54 2.68
C GLN A 528 28.10 6.64 2.30
N SER A 529 28.48 7.72 1.59
CA SER A 529 29.90 8.04 1.42
C SER A 529 30.50 8.32 2.80
N ILE A 530 31.70 7.81 3.05
CA ILE A 530 32.51 8.31 4.17
C ILE A 530 32.86 9.74 3.80
N ALA A 531 32.20 10.71 4.42
CA ALA A 531 32.57 12.09 4.30
C ALA A 531 33.96 12.26 4.92
N GLY A 532 34.98 12.25 4.11
CA GLY A 532 36.12 13.08 4.34
C GLY A 532 35.64 14.50 4.07
N GLU A 533 35.49 15.30 5.14
CA GLU A 533 35.09 16.70 5.16
C GLU A 533 33.58 16.97 5.02
N ALA A 534 33.06 17.51 6.10
CA ALA A 534 31.72 18.06 6.17
C ALA A 534 31.56 19.14 5.07
N SER A 535 30.77 18.85 4.04
CA SER A 535 30.20 19.91 3.22
C SER A 535 29.20 20.66 4.09
N GLU A 536 29.46 21.93 4.35
CA GLU A 536 28.54 22.85 5.00
C GLU A 536 27.14 22.74 4.37
N PRO A 537 26.08 22.85 5.16
CA PRO A 537 24.73 22.85 4.62
C PRO A 537 24.64 24.03 3.63
N VAL A 538 24.30 23.73 2.40
CA VAL A 538 23.92 24.75 1.42
C VAL A 538 22.68 25.45 1.98
N GLU A 539 22.88 26.63 2.55
CA GLU A 539 21.81 27.59 2.80
C GLU A 539 21.13 27.90 1.47
N THR A 540 20.03 27.24 1.21
CA THR A 540 19.17 27.56 0.07
C THR A 540 18.55 28.90 0.34
N ALA A 541 19.02 29.90 -0.38
CA ALA A 541 18.37 31.20 -0.53
C ALA A 541 16.96 31.00 -1.08
N LEU A 542 15.98 31.04 -0.20
CA LEU A 542 14.59 31.37 -0.52
C LEU A 542 14.35 32.80 -0.04
N ALA A 543 14.78 33.75 -0.85
CA ALA A 543 14.36 35.14 -0.75
C ALA A 543 14.18 35.66 -2.19
N SER A 544 12.95 35.66 -2.64
CA SER A 544 12.24 36.72 -3.36
C SER A 544 10.95 36.17 -3.98
#